data_a320963abcea89ae38ad918f601bb335
#
_entry.id   a320963abcea89ae38ad918f601bb335
#
_cell.length_a   1.000
_cell.length_b   1.000
_cell.length_c   1.000
_cell.angle_alpha   90.00
_cell.angle_beta   90.00
_cell.angle_gamma   90.00
#
_symmetry.space_group_name_H-M   'P 1'
#
loop_
_entity.id
_entity.type
_entity.pdbx_description
1 polymer ?
#
loop_
_entity_poly.entity_id
_entity_poly.type
_entity_poly.pdbx_seq_one_letter_code
_entity_poly.pdbx_strand_id
1 'polypeptide(L)'
;MAYDSKHTELLEPKEGYNLTEKEYKKYWTHLNSFYSLSFHRFVPRERENYRILDLGAGDGRMYPQLKGLEPEEYVACDCAEKLLAQHPGRIKKVVCDLEKDRPFEDQSFNLLSAFFLLEHIEDLDHFFAESYRVLSDRGQILIGHFLQKRLFMRNVQAKRFKIVQYPHTIEEIEKAAQEA
;
A
#
# COMPACT_ATOMS: atom_id res chain seq x y z
N MET A 1 24.77 -14.39 -24.35
CA MET A 1 23.77 -13.44 -24.85
C MET A 1 23.99 -12.12 -24.17
N ALA A 2 24.39 -11.10 -24.91
CA ALA A 2 24.67 -9.78 -24.36
C ALA A 2 23.35 -9.16 -23.85
N TYR A 3 23.37 -8.68 -22.63
CA TYR A 3 22.24 -8.03 -21.97
C TYR A 3 22.04 -6.65 -22.63
N ASP A 4 21.02 -6.50 -23.44
CA ASP A 4 20.64 -5.20 -24.00
C ASP A 4 19.96 -4.37 -22.91
N SER A 5 20.73 -3.47 -22.29
CA SER A 5 20.28 -2.57 -21.22
C SER A 5 19.51 -1.33 -21.74
N LYS A 6 19.33 -1.20 -23.05
CA LYS A 6 18.95 0.06 -23.69
C LYS A 6 17.44 0.38 -23.71
N HIS A 7 16.54 -0.55 -23.38
CA HIS A 7 15.09 -0.27 -23.45
C HIS A 7 14.32 -0.90 -22.29
N THR A 8 14.66 -0.53 -21.04
CA THR A 8 13.79 -0.84 -19.92
C THR A 8 12.82 0.32 -19.72
N GLU A 9 11.56 0.07 -20.00
CA GLU A 9 10.48 1.03 -19.79
C GLU A 9 10.29 1.31 -18.30
N LEU A 10 10.00 2.54 -17.94
CA LEU A 10 9.64 2.98 -16.58
C LEU A 10 8.17 3.35 -16.60
N LEU A 11 7.36 2.66 -15.81
CA LEU A 11 5.91 2.84 -15.76
C LEU A 11 5.48 3.44 -14.44
N GLU A 12 4.44 4.25 -14.49
CA GLU A 12 3.76 4.73 -13.29
C GLU A 12 3.13 3.56 -12.50
N PRO A 13 2.95 3.69 -11.18
CA PRO A 13 2.43 2.61 -10.33
C PRO A 13 1.12 2.03 -10.85
N LYS A 14 0.15 2.86 -11.21
CA LYS A 14 -1.14 2.43 -11.76
C LYS A 14 -0.99 1.51 -12.97
N GLU A 15 -0.17 1.90 -13.93
CA GLU A 15 0.04 1.12 -15.15
C GLU A 15 0.83 -0.16 -14.87
N GLY A 16 1.95 -0.03 -14.17
CA GLY A 16 2.85 -1.14 -13.86
C GLY A 16 2.16 -2.24 -13.07
N TYR A 17 1.38 -1.89 -12.05
CA TYR A 17 0.65 -2.86 -11.25
C TYR A 17 -0.54 -3.47 -11.98
N ASN A 18 -1.26 -2.73 -12.81
CA ASN A 18 -2.31 -3.28 -13.66
C ASN A 18 -1.76 -4.30 -14.68
N LEU A 19 -0.52 -4.14 -15.15
CA LEU A 19 0.13 -5.13 -16.03
C LEU A 19 0.56 -6.40 -15.27
N THR A 20 0.92 -6.28 -13.99
CA THR A 20 1.39 -7.41 -13.19
C THR A 20 0.26 -8.22 -12.56
N GLU A 21 -0.99 -7.84 -12.68
CA GLU A 21 -2.14 -8.38 -11.93
C GLU A 21 -2.19 -9.92 -11.85
N LYS A 22 -1.98 -10.62 -13.00
CA LYS A 22 -2.05 -12.09 -13.09
C LYS A 22 -0.89 -12.80 -12.44
N GLU A 23 0.26 -12.12 -12.34
CA GLU A 23 1.50 -12.70 -11.86
C GLU A 23 1.91 -12.15 -10.48
N TYR A 24 1.18 -11.15 -9.99
CA TYR A 24 1.54 -10.40 -8.79
C TYR A 24 1.78 -11.31 -7.58
N LYS A 25 0.92 -12.31 -7.35
CA LYS A 25 1.05 -13.27 -6.25
C LYS A 25 2.35 -14.04 -6.27
N LYS A 26 2.92 -14.32 -7.45
CA LYS A 26 4.17 -15.08 -7.58
C LYS A 26 5.37 -14.33 -7.01
N TYR A 27 5.37 -13.00 -7.10
CA TYR A 27 6.50 -12.18 -6.65
C TYR A 27 6.62 -12.10 -5.13
N TRP A 28 5.53 -12.37 -4.39
CA TRP A 28 5.45 -12.02 -2.97
C TRP A 28 5.12 -13.20 -2.05
N THR A 29 5.01 -14.40 -2.56
CA THR A 29 4.62 -15.59 -1.79
C THR A 29 5.48 -15.81 -0.54
N HIS A 30 6.76 -15.46 -0.59
CA HIS A 30 7.70 -15.63 0.52
C HIS A 30 7.57 -14.60 1.64
N LEU A 31 6.89 -13.49 1.41
CA LEU A 31 6.73 -12.41 2.40
C LEU A 31 5.50 -12.58 3.29
N ASN A 32 4.57 -13.45 2.94
CA ASN A 32 3.32 -13.63 3.68
C ASN A 32 3.54 -14.05 5.15
N SER A 33 4.55 -14.87 5.43
CA SER A 33 4.88 -15.30 6.79
C SER A 33 5.44 -14.16 7.64
N PHE A 34 6.22 -13.26 7.04
CA PHE A 34 6.79 -12.11 7.74
C PHE A 34 5.71 -11.12 8.18
N TYR A 35 4.72 -10.86 7.34
CA TYR A 35 3.61 -9.95 7.67
C TYR A 35 2.78 -10.46 8.83
N SER A 36 2.48 -11.75 8.85
CA SER A 36 1.68 -12.36 9.91
C SER A 36 2.34 -12.24 11.29
N LEU A 37 3.66 -12.42 11.36
CA LEU A 37 4.41 -12.32 12.62
C LEU A 37 4.57 -10.88 13.12
N SER A 38 4.77 -9.92 12.21
CA SER A 38 5.05 -8.53 12.56
C SER A 38 3.77 -7.76 12.88
N PHE A 39 2.71 -8.00 12.12
CA PHE A 39 1.45 -7.26 12.21
C PHE A 39 0.85 -7.28 13.63
N HIS A 40 0.72 -8.46 14.23
CA HIS A 40 0.10 -8.64 15.56
C HIS A 40 0.88 -7.99 16.72
N ARG A 41 2.13 -7.59 16.47
CA ARG A 41 2.97 -6.93 17.49
C ARG A 41 2.67 -5.44 17.60
N PHE A 42 2.20 -4.82 16.53
CA PHE A 42 2.02 -3.36 16.43
C PHE A 42 0.58 -2.90 16.49
N VAL A 43 -0.38 -3.82 16.32
CA VAL A 43 -1.80 -3.49 16.43
C VAL A 43 -2.28 -3.75 17.86
N PRO A 44 -2.81 -2.74 18.56
CA PRO A 44 -3.44 -2.94 19.85
C PRO A 44 -4.65 -3.87 19.72
N ARG A 45 -4.62 -5.01 20.40
CA ARG A 45 -5.74 -5.98 20.40
C ARG A 45 -6.91 -5.56 21.28
N GLU A 46 -6.73 -4.51 22.08
CA GLU A 46 -7.68 -4.05 23.09
C GLU A 46 -8.69 -3.02 22.55
N ARG A 47 -8.59 -2.67 21.26
CA ARG A 47 -9.52 -1.73 20.63
C ARG A 47 -10.67 -2.51 19.98
N GLU A 48 -11.87 -2.16 20.34
CA GLU A 48 -13.09 -2.59 19.66
C GLU A 48 -13.45 -1.62 18.51
N ASN A 49 -14.27 -2.05 17.58
CA ASN A 49 -14.86 -1.22 16.52
C ASN A 49 -13.83 -0.58 15.57
N TYR A 50 -12.93 -1.39 14.99
CA TYR A 50 -12.00 -0.92 13.98
C TYR A 50 -12.75 -0.47 12.71
N ARG A 51 -12.48 0.76 12.28
CA ARG A 51 -12.80 1.24 10.93
C ARG A 51 -11.48 1.38 10.17
N ILE A 52 -11.25 0.47 9.25
CA ILE A 52 -9.96 0.29 8.59
C ILE A 52 -9.99 0.85 7.17
N LEU A 53 -8.99 1.66 6.83
CA LEU A 53 -8.67 2.03 5.46
C LEU A 53 -7.31 1.42 5.08
N ASP A 54 -7.32 0.50 4.11
CA ASP A 54 -6.13 -0.15 3.58
C ASP A 54 -5.67 0.59 2.33
N LEU A 55 -4.60 1.38 2.48
CA LEU A 55 -4.00 2.23 1.46
C LEU A 55 -3.00 1.42 0.63
N GLY A 56 -3.15 1.42 -0.70
CA GLY A 56 -2.36 0.57 -1.57
C GLY A 56 -2.66 -0.92 -1.37
N ALA A 57 -3.95 -1.24 -1.15
CA ALA A 57 -4.41 -2.58 -0.76
C ALA A 57 -4.07 -3.68 -1.78
N GLY A 58 -3.88 -3.31 -3.06
CA GLY A 58 -3.54 -4.23 -4.13
C GLY A 58 -4.53 -5.39 -4.24
N ASP A 59 -4.00 -6.61 -4.31
CA ASP A 59 -4.78 -7.84 -4.37
C ASP A 59 -5.28 -8.33 -2.99
N GLY A 60 -5.15 -7.50 -1.94
CA GLY A 60 -5.62 -7.78 -0.58
C GLY A 60 -4.67 -8.66 0.22
N ARG A 61 -3.37 -8.53 0.03
CA ARG A 61 -2.36 -9.31 0.75
C ARG A 61 -2.46 -9.17 2.26
N MET A 62 -2.71 -7.95 2.76
CA MET A 62 -2.85 -7.67 4.19
C MET A 62 -4.25 -7.99 4.73
N TYR A 63 -5.22 -8.22 3.85
CA TYR A 63 -6.61 -8.47 4.23
C TYR A 63 -6.81 -9.58 5.28
N PRO A 64 -6.13 -10.75 5.22
CA PRO A 64 -6.31 -11.78 6.26
C PRO A 64 -5.97 -11.29 7.66
N GLN A 65 -4.91 -10.48 7.80
CA GLN A 65 -4.46 -9.91 9.07
C GLN A 65 -5.41 -8.83 9.56
N LEU A 66 -5.79 -7.90 8.67
CA LEU A 66 -6.71 -6.80 8.97
C LEU A 66 -8.12 -7.31 9.29
N LYS A 67 -8.60 -8.31 8.56
CA LYS A 67 -9.87 -8.97 8.83
C LYS A 67 -9.87 -9.69 10.19
N GLY A 68 -8.72 -10.20 10.62
CA GLY A 68 -8.57 -10.85 11.93
C GLY A 68 -8.79 -9.92 13.12
N LEU A 69 -8.85 -8.59 12.89
CA LEU A 69 -9.23 -7.59 13.89
C LEU A 69 -10.76 -7.43 14.02
N GLU A 70 -11.54 -8.17 13.23
CA GLU A 70 -13.00 -8.11 13.19
C GLU A 70 -13.53 -6.67 13.01
N PRO A 71 -13.09 -5.94 11.97
CA PRO A 71 -13.44 -4.54 11.80
C PRO A 71 -14.93 -4.35 11.55
N GLU A 72 -15.49 -3.28 12.11
CA GLU A 72 -16.84 -2.78 11.80
C GLU A 72 -16.93 -2.33 10.33
N GLU A 73 -15.88 -1.66 9.84
CA GLU A 73 -15.75 -1.24 8.45
C GLU A 73 -14.34 -1.53 7.94
N TYR A 74 -14.26 -2.06 6.72
CA TYR A 74 -13.00 -2.23 6.00
C TYR A 74 -13.15 -1.71 4.57
N VAL A 75 -12.31 -0.75 4.22
CA VAL A 75 -12.23 -0.15 2.88
C VAL A 75 -10.86 -0.40 2.30
N ALA A 76 -10.79 -0.98 1.11
CA ALA A 76 -9.56 -1.15 0.34
C ALA A 76 -9.45 -0.05 -0.72
N CYS A 77 -8.31 0.64 -0.76
CA CYS A 77 -8.02 1.69 -1.72
C CYS A 77 -6.72 1.39 -2.50
N ASP A 78 -6.75 1.55 -3.82
CA ASP A 78 -5.57 1.38 -4.69
C ASP A 78 -5.77 2.11 -6.03
N CYS A 79 -4.69 2.59 -6.65
CA CYS A 79 -4.75 3.20 -7.98
C CYS A 79 -4.84 2.15 -9.10
N ALA A 80 -4.37 0.91 -8.88
CA ALA A 80 -4.38 -0.19 -9.83
C ALA A 80 -5.69 -0.98 -9.78
N GLU A 81 -6.69 -0.52 -10.51
CA GLU A 81 -8.06 -1.06 -10.50
C GLU A 81 -8.14 -2.57 -10.78
N LYS A 82 -7.31 -3.09 -11.70
CA LYS A 82 -7.29 -4.52 -12.05
C LYS A 82 -6.72 -5.37 -10.93
N LEU A 83 -5.73 -4.85 -10.20
CA LEU A 83 -5.17 -5.52 -9.05
C LEU A 83 -6.16 -5.49 -7.89
N LEU A 84 -6.77 -4.32 -7.62
CA LEU A 84 -7.79 -4.15 -6.59
C LEU A 84 -9.03 -5.02 -6.84
N ALA A 85 -9.38 -5.27 -8.11
CA ALA A 85 -10.48 -6.17 -8.47
C ALA A 85 -10.25 -7.61 -7.98
N GLN A 86 -8.98 -8.05 -7.83
CA GLN A 86 -8.62 -9.38 -7.33
C GLN A 86 -8.64 -9.49 -5.81
N HIS A 87 -8.80 -8.38 -5.09
CA HIS A 87 -8.88 -8.38 -3.64
C HIS A 87 -10.00 -9.32 -3.16
N PRO A 88 -9.71 -10.27 -2.25
CA PRO A 88 -10.70 -11.21 -1.76
C PRO A 88 -11.74 -10.49 -0.87
N GLY A 89 -12.94 -11.00 -0.86
CA GLY A 89 -13.98 -10.51 0.01
C GLY A 89 -14.93 -9.50 -0.64
N ARG A 90 -16.13 -9.46 -0.06
CA ARG A 90 -17.19 -8.50 -0.41
C ARG A 90 -17.03 -7.27 0.48
N ILE A 91 -16.12 -6.40 0.10
CA ILE A 91 -15.75 -5.19 0.83
C ILE A 91 -15.91 -3.97 -0.06
N LYS A 92 -15.89 -2.80 0.53
CA LYS A 92 -15.84 -1.55 -0.20
C LYS A 92 -14.45 -1.40 -0.83
N LYS A 93 -14.39 -1.25 -2.16
CA LYS A 93 -13.19 -1.03 -2.95
C LYS A 93 -13.26 0.35 -3.57
N VAL A 94 -12.24 1.15 -3.40
CA VAL A 94 -12.16 2.52 -3.92
C VAL A 94 -10.92 2.65 -4.78
N VAL A 95 -11.09 2.96 -6.06
CA VAL A 95 -9.96 3.29 -6.93
C VAL A 95 -9.61 4.74 -6.69
N CYS A 96 -8.45 5.01 -6.12
CA CYS A 96 -7.98 6.37 -5.87
C CYS A 96 -6.46 6.48 -6.06
N ASP A 97 -6.03 7.66 -6.43
CA ASP A 97 -4.63 8.06 -6.51
C ASP A 97 -4.25 8.70 -5.17
N LEU A 98 -3.32 8.11 -4.45
CA LEU A 98 -2.92 8.54 -3.11
C LEU A 98 -1.96 9.74 -3.12
N GLU A 99 -1.53 10.17 -4.30
CA GLU A 99 -0.85 11.46 -4.55
C GLU A 99 -1.84 12.64 -4.65
N LYS A 100 -3.13 12.37 -4.50
CA LYS A 100 -4.23 13.36 -4.57
C LYS A 100 -5.10 13.29 -3.33
N ASP A 101 -6.01 14.24 -3.23
CA ASP A 101 -7.03 14.24 -2.17
C ASP A 101 -7.85 12.96 -2.22
N ARG A 102 -8.01 12.34 -1.07
CA ARG A 102 -8.70 11.05 -0.94
C ARG A 102 -10.20 11.27 -0.83
N PRO A 103 -11.02 10.43 -1.50
CA PRO A 103 -12.47 10.57 -1.48
C PRO A 103 -13.09 10.00 -0.18
N PHE A 104 -12.52 10.36 0.97
CA PHE A 104 -12.99 9.93 2.29
C PHE A 104 -13.26 11.14 3.16
N GLU A 105 -14.26 11.00 4.04
CA GLU A 105 -14.61 12.03 5.01
C GLU A 105 -13.53 12.15 6.09
N ASP A 106 -13.44 13.34 6.69
CA ASP A 106 -12.56 13.60 7.82
C ASP A 106 -12.90 12.67 8.99
N GLN A 107 -11.87 12.22 9.70
CA GLN A 107 -12.01 11.41 10.93
C GLN A 107 -12.88 10.15 10.78
N SER A 108 -12.96 9.59 9.55
CA SER A 108 -13.81 8.44 9.26
C SER A 108 -13.20 7.08 9.60
N PHE A 109 -11.87 7.02 9.77
CA PHE A 109 -11.15 5.77 10.08
C PHE A 109 -10.35 5.88 11.37
N ASN A 110 -10.16 4.77 12.06
CA ASN A 110 -9.31 4.72 13.25
C ASN A 110 -8.08 3.83 13.11
N LEU A 111 -7.94 3.14 11.97
CA LEU A 111 -6.75 2.42 11.59
C LEU A 111 -6.51 2.58 10.08
N LEU A 112 -5.35 3.12 9.73
CA LEU A 112 -4.84 3.07 8.37
C LEU A 112 -3.77 1.99 8.25
N SER A 113 -3.71 1.32 7.12
CA SER A 113 -2.65 0.38 6.77
C SER A 113 -2.00 0.82 5.47
N ALA A 114 -0.68 0.90 5.42
CA ALA A 114 0.10 1.29 4.26
C ALA A 114 1.34 0.37 4.13
N PHE A 115 1.18 -0.77 3.48
CA PHE A 115 2.25 -1.75 3.34
C PHE A 115 2.85 -1.73 1.94
N PHE A 116 4.16 -1.41 1.85
CA PHE A 116 4.91 -1.32 0.60
C PHE A 116 4.26 -0.36 -0.41
N LEU A 117 3.78 0.74 0.12
CA LEU A 117 3.14 1.81 -0.59
C LEU A 117 4.05 3.03 -0.72
N LEU A 118 4.72 3.43 0.37
CA LEU A 118 5.45 4.71 0.42
C LEU A 118 6.56 4.82 -0.63
N GLU A 119 7.09 3.70 -1.11
CA GLU A 119 8.02 3.72 -2.23
C GLU A 119 7.40 4.20 -3.56
N HIS A 120 6.09 4.39 -3.62
CA HIS A 120 5.36 4.89 -4.78
C HIS A 120 4.70 6.26 -4.53
N ILE A 121 4.99 6.88 -3.39
CA ILE A 121 4.53 8.21 -3.02
C ILE A 121 5.69 9.18 -3.15
N GLU A 122 5.57 10.21 -3.98
CA GLU A 122 6.59 11.25 -4.15
C GLU A 122 6.47 12.29 -3.03
N ASP A 123 5.24 12.75 -2.75
CA ASP A 123 4.95 13.77 -1.75
C ASP A 123 4.48 13.14 -0.42
N LEU A 124 5.45 12.91 0.49
CA LEU A 124 5.15 12.36 1.82
C LEU A 124 4.35 13.35 2.68
N ASP A 125 4.56 14.65 2.53
CA ASP A 125 3.89 15.66 3.35
C ASP A 125 2.39 15.66 3.03
N HIS A 126 2.03 15.67 1.75
CA HIS A 126 0.63 15.52 1.32
C HIS A 126 0.04 14.16 1.76
N PHE A 127 0.82 13.08 1.60
CA PHE A 127 0.37 11.74 2.01
C PHE A 127 0.01 11.69 3.50
N PHE A 128 0.84 12.26 4.37
CA PHE A 128 0.59 12.25 5.81
C PHE A 128 -0.50 13.26 6.21
N ALA A 129 -0.56 14.44 5.61
CA ALA A 129 -1.64 15.40 5.85
C ALA A 129 -3.02 14.79 5.55
N GLU A 130 -3.18 14.11 4.41
CA GLU A 130 -4.41 13.39 4.05
C GLU A 130 -4.66 12.17 4.96
N SER A 131 -3.61 11.48 5.39
CA SER A 131 -3.74 10.37 6.35
C SER A 131 -4.24 10.89 7.69
N TYR A 132 -3.70 11.99 8.17
CA TYR A 132 -4.14 12.64 9.41
C TYR A 132 -5.59 13.13 9.31
N ARG A 133 -5.97 13.76 8.19
CA ARG A 133 -7.34 14.25 7.95
C ARG A 133 -8.39 13.15 8.10
N VAL A 134 -8.14 11.98 7.51
CA VAL A 134 -9.11 10.87 7.52
C VAL A 134 -9.06 10.03 8.80
N LEU A 135 -7.99 10.14 9.60
CA LEU A 135 -7.88 9.48 10.90
C LEU A 135 -8.72 10.18 11.96
N SER A 136 -9.50 9.40 12.70
CA SER A 136 -10.20 9.88 13.88
C SER A 136 -9.22 10.14 15.04
N ASP A 137 -9.69 10.84 16.06
CA ASP A 137 -8.90 11.05 17.29
C ASP A 137 -8.35 9.73 17.82
N ARG A 138 -7.05 9.72 18.18
CA ARG A 138 -6.28 8.54 18.58
C ARG A 138 -6.27 7.41 17.55
N GLY A 139 -6.54 7.71 16.28
CA GLY A 139 -6.34 6.78 15.17
C GLY A 139 -4.87 6.45 14.97
N GLN A 140 -4.57 5.36 14.31
CA GLN A 140 -3.22 4.87 14.07
C GLN A 140 -3.00 4.59 12.59
N ILE A 141 -1.77 4.81 12.13
CA ILE A 141 -1.33 4.33 10.82
C ILE A 141 -0.23 3.27 11.02
N LEU A 142 -0.39 2.13 10.33
CA LEU A 142 0.60 1.08 10.27
C LEU A 142 1.30 1.13 8.93
N ILE A 143 2.60 1.34 8.95
CA ILE A 143 3.41 1.45 7.74
C ILE A 143 4.39 0.27 7.67
N GLY A 144 4.36 -0.47 6.57
CA GLY A 144 5.37 -1.43 6.21
C GLY A 144 6.19 -0.91 5.02
N HIS A 145 7.47 -0.64 5.20
CA HIS A 145 8.32 -0.04 4.19
C HIS A 145 9.60 -0.85 3.94
N PHE A 146 10.06 -0.91 2.68
CA PHE A 146 11.34 -1.49 2.33
C PHE A 146 12.44 -0.43 2.36
N LEU A 147 13.51 -0.69 3.10
CA LEU A 147 14.70 0.18 3.12
C LEU A 147 15.61 0.03 1.88
N GLN A 148 15.11 -0.57 0.80
CA GLN A 148 15.93 -0.85 -0.38
C GLN A 148 15.78 0.23 -1.46
N LYS A 149 16.92 0.77 -1.91
CA LYS A 149 17.00 1.75 -3.02
C LYS A 149 17.02 1.11 -4.42
N ARG A 150 16.52 -0.13 -4.59
CA ARG A 150 16.60 -0.82 -5.89
C ARG A 150 15.23 -0.99 -6.51
N LEU A 151 15.05 -0.41 -7.69
CA LEU A 151 13.90 -0.66 -8.55
C LEU A 151 13.85 -2.13 -8.96
N PHE A 152 12.78 -2.81 -8.61
CA PHE A 152 12.56 -4.20 -9.01
C PHE A 152 12.19 -4.29 -10.49
N MET A 153 12.92 -5.12 -11.21
CA MET A 153 12.60 -5.44 -12.60
C MET A 153 11.39 -6.36 -12.66
N ARG A 154 10.44 -6.05 -13.52
CA ARG A 154 9.27 -6.89 -13.81
C ARG A 154 9.37 -7.46 -15.23
N ASN A 155 8.99 -8.72 -15.38
CA ASN A 155 8.89 -9.38 -16.67
C ASN A 155 7.49 -10.01 -16.76
N VAL A 156 6.61 -9.42 -17.55
CA VAL A 156 5.24 -9.87 -17.71
C VAL A 156 4.90 -9.92 -19.19
N GLN A 157 4.42 -11.06 -19.70
CA GLN A 157 3.99 -11.23 -21.10
C GLN A 157 5.03 -10.73 -22.12
N ALA A 158 6.30 -11.09 -21.92
CA ALA A 158 7.45 -10.63 -22.74
C ALA A 158 7.76 -9.12 -22.67
N LYS A 159 7.04 -8.33 -21.88
CA LYS A 159 7.41 -6.95 -21.57
C LYS A 159 8.34 -6.93 -20.35
N ARG A 160 9.36 -6.07 -20.43
CA ARG A 160 10.31 -5.83 -19.35
C ARG A 160 10.24 -4.36 -18.96
N PHE A 161 9.92 -4.11 -17.69
CA PHE A 161 9.75 -2.74 -17.17
C PHE A 161 10.12 -2.63 -15.70
N LYS A 162 10.23 -1.41 -15.22
CA LYS A 162 10.30 -1.05 -13.82
C LYS A 162 9.09 -0.18 -13.48
N ILE A 163 8.68 -0.18 -12.22
CA ILE A 163 7.67 0.74 -11.72
C ILE A 163 8.40 1.89 -11.02
N VAL A 164 7.92 3.11 -11.22
CA VAL A 164 8.45 4.31 -10.55
C VAL A 164 8.47 4.10 -9.04
N GLN A 165 9.59 4.46 -8.43
CA GLN A 165 9.77 4.40 -6.99
C GLN A 165 10.54 5.64 -6.51
N TYR A 166 10.11 6.15 -5.37
CA TYR A 166 10.72 7.24 -4.62
C TYR A 166 11.35 6.64 -3.36
N PRO A 167 12.69 6.55 -3.29
CA PRO A 167 13.35 5.97 -2.13
C PRO A 167 13.32 6.95 -0.96
N HIS A 168 12.58 6.60 0.07
CA HIS A 168 12.53 7.36 1.32
C HIS A 168 13.34 6.67 2.41
N THR A 169 14.01 7.45 3.25
CA THR A 169 14.63 6.98 4.49
C THR A 169 13.60 6.95 5.61
N ILE A 170 13.92 6.24 6.68
CA ILE A 170 13.05 6.22 7.87
C ILE A 170 12.93 7.64 8.44
N GLU A 171 14.03 8.38 8.48
CA GLU A 171 14.06 9.75 9.00
C GLU A 171 13.16 10.71 8.22
N GLU A 172 13.09 10.56 6.89
CA GLU A 172 12.18 11.35 6.03
C GLU A 172 10.72 11.00 6.30
N ILE A 173 10.41 9.71 6.44
CA ILE A 173 9.06 9.22 6.75
C ILE A 173 8.62 9.71 8.14
N GLU A 174 9.48 9.54 9.16
CA GLU A 174 9.19 9.98 10.52
C GLU A 174 9.00 11.49 10.60
N LYS A 175 9.83 12.26 9.91
CA LYS A 175 9.73 13.71 9.86
C LYS A 175 8.39 14.14 9.25
N ALA A 176 8.05 13.66 8.07
CA ALA A 176 6.79 14.00 7.40
C ALA A 176 5.57 13.62 8.25
N ALA A 177 5.62 12.45 8.93
CA ALA A 177 4.55 12.03 9.83
C ALA A 177 4.41 12.88 11.09
N GLN A 178 5.49 13.55 11.56
CA GLN A 178 5.47 14.43 12.73
C GLN A 178 5.04 15.86 12.39
N GLU A 179 5.25 16.29 11.15
CA GLU A 179 4.92 17.64 10.67
C GLU A 179 3.45 17.75 10.17
N ALA A 180 2.76 16.62 9.95
CA ALA A 180 1.36 16.56 9.56
C ALA A 180 0.40 16.72 10.76
#